data_8fefe13f4a850f179c7358e745de849b
#
_entry.id   8fefe13f4a850f179c7358e745de849b
#
_cell.length_a   1.000
_cell.length_b   1.000
_cell.length_c   1.000
_cell.angle_alpha   90.00
_cell.angle_beta   90.00
_cell.angle_gamma   90.00
#
_symmetry.space_group_name_H-M   'P 1'
#
loop_
_entity.id
_entity.type
_entity.pdbx_description
1 polymer ?
#
loop_
_entity_poly.entity_id
_entity_poly.type
_entity_poly.pdbx_seq_one_letter_code
_entity_poly.pdbx_strand_id
1 'polypeptide(L)'
;MRGIILALLISWGSAMNFKIVEDNMEFGMDKRAHLGVSFGLYYTSYTLFDCSDGTAMLLASGVGLGYEVYQGFNHKVHWGFSKEDMVYNLMGVFLANAVHRVFIWGRELLF
;
A
#
# COMPACT_ATOMS: atom_id res chain seq x y z
N MET A 1 2.05 -3.49 -28.53
CA MET A 1 1.39 -4.23 -27.42
C MET A 1 1.19 -3.34 -26.19
N ARG A 2 2.22 -2.66 -25.69
CA ARG A 2 2.09 -1.82 -24.48
C ARG A 2 1.05 -0.72 -24.61
N GLY A 3 0.99 -0.04 -25.77
CA GLY A 3 0.02 1.02 -26.00
C GLY A 3 -1.43 0.53 -26.05
N ILE A 4 -1.65 -0.68 -26.56
CA ILE A 4 -2.98 -1.28 -26.61
C ILE A 4 -3.46 -1.64 -25.20
N ILE A 5 -2.59 -2.22 -24.39
CA ILE A 5 -2.92 -2.58 -22.99
C ILE A 5 -3.26 -1.31 -22.21
N LEU A 6 -2.45 -0.27 -22.33
CA LEU A 6 -2.71 1.00 -21.64
C LEU A 6 -4.04 1.63 -22.10
N ALA A 7 -4.32 1.61 -23.41
CA ALA A 7 -5.59 2.12 -23.93
C ALA A 7 -6.79 1.33 -23.38
N LEU A 8 -6.69 0.01 -23.29
CA LEU A 8 -7.74 -0.82 -22.72
C LEU A 8 -7.96 -0.52 -21.23
N LEU A 9 -6.89 -0.34 -20.48
CA LEU A 9 -6.98 -0.01 -19.04
C LEU A 9 -7.63 1.36 -18.84
N ILE A 10 -7.26 2.35 -19.62
CA ILE A 10 -7.86 3.70 -19.56
C ILE A 10 -9.34 3.64 -19.93
N SER A 11 -9.67 2.95 -21.02
CA SER A 11 -11.07 2.79 -21.47
C SER A 11 -11.91 2.06 -20.42
N TRP A 12 -11.36 1.00 -19.84
CA TRP A 12 -12.05 0.23 -18.81
C TRP A 12 -12.24 1.07 -17.53
N GLY A 13 -11.22 1.81 -17.11
CA GLY A 13 -11.30 2.71 -15.98
C GLY A 13 -12.38 3.78 -16.16
N SER A 14 -12.45 4.37 -17.36
CA SER A 14 -13.50 5.34 -17.72
C SER A 14 -14.88 4.71 -17.67
N ALA A 15 -15.04 3.49 -18.25
CA ALA A 15 -16.31 2.77 -18.27
C ALA A 15 -16.78 2.38 -16.87
N MET A 16 -15.85 2.12 -15.94
CA MET A 16 -16.12 1.74 -14.55
C MET A 16 -16.28 2.95 -13.61
N ASN A 17 -16.22 4.19 -14.12
CA ASN A 17 -16.34 5.40 -13.32
C ASN A 17 -15.34 5.45 -12.16
N PHE A 18 -14.07 5.24 -12.47
CA PHE A 18 -13.01 5.32 -11.47
C PHE A 18 -12.95 6.71 -10.85
N LYS A 19 -13.03 6.80 -9.53
CA LYS A 19 -13.05 8.06 -8.81
C LYS A 19 -11.81 8.23 -7.93
N ILE A 20 -11.09 9.33 -8.15
CA ILE A 20 -10.03 9.78 -7.27
C ILE A 20 -10.61 10.86 -6.38
N VAL A 21 -10.46 10.71 -5.07
CA VAL A 21 -10.96 11.69 -4.10
C VAL A 21 -9.80 12.46 -3.49
N GLU A 22 -10.06 13.70 -3.11
CA GLU A 22 -9.15 14.46 -2.25
C GLU A 22 -9.53 14.20 -0.79
N ASP A 23 -8.52 13.91 0.00
CA ASP A 23 -8.65 13.63 1.41
C ASP A 23 -7.66 14.51 2.16
N ASN A 24 -7.69 14.52 3.48
CA ASN A 24 -6.73 15.28 4.25
C ASN A 24 -5.58 14.40 4.73
N MET A 25 -4.47 15.01 5.12
CA MET A 25 -3.29 14.31 5.62
C MET A 25 -3.29 14.19 7.14
N GLU A 26 -4.39 14.52 7.81
CA GLU A 26 -4.50 14.38 9.26
C GLU A 26 -4.39 12.92 9.67
N PHE A 27 -3.62 12.67 10.73
CA PHE A 27 -3.37 11.33 11.25
C PHE A 27 -4.55 10.84 12.10
N GLY A 28 -5.71 10.69 11.45
CA GLY A 28 -6.92 10.16 12.06
C GLY A 28 -6.95 8.63 12.06
N MET A 29 -8.08 8.06 12.48
CA MET A 29 -8.25 6.61 12.60
C MET A 29 -8.04 5.90 11.25
N ASP A 30 -8.54 6.46 10.16
CA ASP A 30 -8.42 5.91 8.83
C ASP A 30 -6.94 5.82 8.39
N LYS A 31 -6.17 6.89 8.58
CA LYS A 31 -4.75 6.94 8.23
C LYS A 31 -3.92 6.00 9.09
N ARG A 32 -4.26 5.90 10.38
CA ARG A 32 -3.62 4.93 11.29
C ARG A 32 -3.87 3.51 10.85
N ALA A 33 -5.08 3.20 10.40
CA ALA A 33 -5.42 1.89 9.88
C ALA A 33 -4.59 1.54 8.65
N HIS A 34 -4.47 2.45 7.68
CA HIS A 34 -3.65 2.25 6.49
C HIS A 34 -2.17 2.01 6.84
N LEU A 35 -1.63 2.82 7.72
CA LEU A 35 -0.25 2.68 8.17
C LEU A 35 -0.04 1.35 8.89
N GLY A 36 -0.92 1.01 9.82
CA GLY A 36 -0.82 -0.21 10.62
C GLY A 36 -0.98 -1.48 9.80
N VAL A 37 -1.93 -1.50 8.87
CA VAL A 37 -2.15 -2.66 7.98
C VAL A 37 -0.94 -2.86 7.07
N SER A 38 -0.40 -1.81 6.49
CA SER A 38 0.78 -1.89 5.63
C SER A 38 2.01 -2.36 6.39
N PHE A 39 2.19 -1.88 7.62
CA PHE A 39 3.25 -2.35 8.52
C PHE A 39 3.10 -3.85 8.78
N GLY A 40 1.89 -4.30 9.12
CA GLY A 40 1.60 -5.71 9.37
C GLY A 40 1.79 -6.59 8.14
N LEU A 41 1.39 -6.11 6.96
CA LEU A 41 1.59 -6.83 5.70
C LEU A 41 3.06 -7.04 5.39
N TYR A 42 3.91 -6.05 5.66
CA TYR A 42 5.34 -6.20 5.49
C TYR A 42 5.89 -7.34 6.36
N TYR A 43 5.59 -7.32 7.65
CA TYR A 43 6.07 -8.35 8.57
C TYR A 43 5.48 -9.72 8.29
N THR A 44 4.21 -9.80 7.91
CA THR A 44 3.57 -11.05 7.52
C THR A 44 4.27 -11.65 6.31
N SER A 45 4.54 -10.85 5.30
CA SER A 45 5.26 -11.30 4.09
C SER A 45 6.66 -11.78 4.43
N TYR A 46 7.36 -11.02 5.26
CA TYR A 46 8.73 -11.35 5.66
C TYR A 46 8.79 -12.64 6.49
N THR A 47 7.89 -12.79 7.48
CA THR A 47 7.96 -13.90 8.44
C THR A 47 7.27 -15.17 7.97
N LEU A 48 6.04 -15.06 7.44
CA LEU A 48 5.24 -16.24 7.07
C LEU A 48 5.58 -16.76 5.68
N PHE A 49 5.91 -15.88 4.75
CA PHE A 49 6.22 -16.26 3.37
C PHE A 49 7.73 -16.27 3.09
N ASP A 50 8.55 -15.98 4.09
CA ASP A 50 10.01 -15.98 3.98
C ASP A 50 10.51 -15.12 2.81
N CYS A 51 9.88 -13.98 2.60
CA CYS A 51 10.25 -13.05 1.54
C CYS A 51 11.48 -12.23 1.95
N SER A 52 12.26 -11.81 0.95
CA SER A 52 13.29 -10.79 1.17
C SER A 52 12.66 -9.44 1.53
N ASP A 53 13.46 -8.52 2.09
CA ASP A 53 13.04 -7.15 2.38
C ASP A 53 12.34 -6.48 1.20
N GLY A 54 12.99 -6.52 0.04
CA GLY A 54 12.46 -5.89 -1.17
C GLY A 54 11.13 -6.50 -1.61
N THR A 55 11.02 -7.83 -1.56
CA THR A 55 9.79 -8.53 -1.91
C THR A 55 8.68 -8.22 -0.91
N ALA A 56 9.00 -8.18 0.39
CA ALA A 56 8.02 -7.82 1.42
C ALA A 56 7.51 -6.38 1.22
N MET A 57 8.40 -5.44 0.89
CA MET A 57 8.01 -4.06 0.58
C MET A 57 7.10 -3.99 -0.64
N LEU A 58 7.42 -4.73 -1.71
CA LEU A 58 6.62 -4.76 -2.93
C LEU A 58 5.25 -5.38 -2.68
N LEU A 59 5.17 -6.47 -1.93
CA LEU A 59 3.90 -7.12 -1.63
C LEU A 59 3.00 -6.22 -0.78
N ALA A 60 3.54 -5.63 0.27
CA ALA A 60 2.76 -4.73 1.13
C ALA A 60 2.29 -3.48 0.37
N SER A 61 3.17 -2.88 -0.44
CA SER A 61 2.82 -1.72 -1.26
C SER A 61 1.79 -2.09 -2.34
N GLY A 62 1.95 -3.25 -2.98
CA GLY A 62 1.06 -3.74 -4.01
C GLY A 62 -0.35 -4.03 -3.49
N VAL A 63 -0.45 -4.63 -2.31
CA VAL A 63 -1.76 -4.87 -1.66
C VAL A 63 -2.44 -3.54 -1.34
N GLY A 64 -1.70 -2.57 -0.80
CA GLY A 64 -2.24 -1.25 -0.50
C GLY A 64 -2.74 -0.54 -1.74
N LEU A 65 -1.95 -0.56 -2.83
CA LEU A 65 -2.36 0.02 -4.10
C LEU A 65 -3.59 -0.68 -4.67
N GLY A 66 -3.60 -2.01 -4.65
CA GLY A 66 -4.73 -2.80 -5.13
C GLY A 66 -6.03 -2.48 -4.39
N TYR A 67 -5.95 -2.32 -3.08
CA TYR A 67 -7.10 -1.94 -2.27
C TYR A 67 -7.61 -0.54 -2.64
N GLU A 68 -6.73 0.43 -2.85
CA GLU A 68 -7.12 1.78 -3.26
C GLU A 68 -7.73 1.79 -4.66
N VAL A 69 -7.20 1.01 -5.59
CA VAL A 69 -7.79 0.85 -6.93
C VAL A 69 -9.19 0.25 -6.83
N TYR A 70 -9.36 -0.77 -5.98
CA TYR A 70 -10.67 -1.36 -5.72
C TYR A 70 -11.65 -0.32 -5.19
N GLN A 71 -11.24 0.50 -4.22
CA GLN A 71 -12.09 1.57 -3.71
C GLN A 71 -12.43 2.61 -4.78
N GLY A 72 -11.50 2.91 -5.67
CA GLY A 72 -11.73 3.84 -6.79
C GLY A 72 -12.84 3.39 -7.72
N PHE A 73 -12.87 2.09 -8.04
CA PHE A 73 -13.93 1.52 -8.89
C PHE A 73 -15.25 1.33 -8.14
N ASN A 74 -15.22 1.18 -6.84
CA ASN A 74 -16.40 0.92 -6.01
C ASN A 74 -16.77 2.13 -5.14
N HIS A 75 -16.63 3.34 -5.68
CA HIS A 75 -16.85 4.59 -4.93
C HIS A 75 -18.30 4.80 -4.47
N LYS A 76 -19.25 4.03 -4.97
CA LYS A 76 -20.64 4.06 -4.47
C LYS A 76 -20.75 3.41 -3.08
N VAL A 77 -19.88 2.44 -2.79
CA VAL A 77 -19.82 1.75 -1.49
C VAL A 77 -18.69 2.29 -0.62
N HIS A 78 -17.57 2.61 -1.25
CA HIS A 78 -16.39 3.19 -0.62
C HIS A 78 -16.23 4.63 -1.09
N TRP A 79 -15.36 5.40 -0.41
CA TRP A 79 -15.14 6.81 -0.75
C TRP A 79 -14.56 6.98 -2.16
N GLY A 80 -13.62 6.13 -2.54
CA GLY A 80 -12.90 6.21 -3.80
C GLY A 80 -11.40 6.05 -3.59
N PHE A 81 -10.62 6.27 -4.65
CA PHE A 81 -9.16 6.21 -4.57
C PHE A 81 -8.62 7.45 -3.84
N SER A 82 -7.92 7.26 -2.74
CA SER A 82 -7.32 8.34 -1.95
C SER A 82 -5.80 8.30 -2.07
N LYS A 83 -5.23 9.36 -2.64
CA LYS A 83 -3.77 9.51 -2.73
C LYS A 83 -3.14 9.64 -1.34
N GLU A 84 -3.86 10.26 -0.42
CA GLU A 84 -3.42 10.45 0.96
C GLU A 84 -3.34 9.10 1.69
N ASP A 85 -4.31 8.21 1.47
CA ASP A 85 -4.28 6.86 2.02
C ASP A 85 -3.10 6.06 1.46
N MET A 86 -2.77 6.24 0.17
CA MET A 86 -1.59 5.62 -0.41
C MET A 86 -0.29 6.11 0.24
N VAL A 87 -0.22 7.39 0.57
CA VAL A 87 0.96 7.94 1.27
C VAL A 87 1.13 7.23 2.62
N TYR A 88 0.06 7.06 3.38
CA TYR A 88 0.13 6.37 4.67
C TYR A 88 0.42 4.87 4.52
N ASN A 89 -0.09 4.23 3.46
CA ASN A 89 0.28 2.85 3.15
C ASN A 89 1.79 2.72 2.93
N LEU A 90 2.37 3.61 2.12
CA LEU A 90 3.81 3.61 1.86
C LEU A 90 4.61 3.96 3.12
N MET A 91 4.13 4.90 3.93
CA MET A 91 4.76 5.23 5.21
C MET A 91 4.82 4.01 6.13
N GLY A 92 3.74 3.22 6.18
CA GLY A 92 3.72 1.99 6.97
C GLY A 92 4.76 0.98 6.51
N VAL A 93 4.90 0.80 5.18
CA VAL A 93 5.89 -0.11 4.59
C VAL A 93 7.31 0.36 4.90
N PHE A 94 7.60 1.64 4.69
CA PHE A 94 8.93 2.19 4.97
C PHE A 94 9.27 2.17 6.45
N LEU A 95 8.29 2.46 7.31
CA LEU A 95 8.48 2.38 8.76
C LEU A 95 8.80 0.95 9.19
N ALA A 96 8.08 -0.04 8.67
CA ALA A 96 8.33 -1.44 8.96
C ALA A 96 9.72 -1.87 8.52
N ASN A 97 10.15 -1.43 7.33
CA ASN A 97 11.50 -1.72 6.82
C ASN A 97 12.56 -1.08 7.72
N ALA A 98 12.37 0.17 8.13
CA ALA A 98 13.31 0.86 9.01
C ALA A 98 13.42 0.17 10.37
N VAL A 99 12.31 -0.18 11.00
CA VAL A 99 12.27 -0.90 12.28
C VAL A 99 12.96 -2.25 12.14
N HIS A 100 12.70 -2.97 11.07
CA HIS A 100 13.30 -4.27 10.79
C HIS A 100 14.83 -4.17 10.67
N ARG A 101 15.33 -3.19 9.93
CA ARG A 101 16.77 -2.97 9.77
C ARG A 101 17.44 -2.59 11.07
N VAL A 102 16.82 -1.74 11.88
CA VAL A 102 17.35 -1.37 13.20
C VAL A 102 17.40 -2.60 14.10
N PHE A 103 16.37 -3.45 14.05
CA PHE A 103 16.33 -4.68 14.84
C PHE A 103 17.44 -5.64 14.44
N ILE A 104 17.65 -5.88 13.15
CA ILE A 104 18.73 -6.74 12.64
C ILE A 104 20.09 -6.18 13.04
N TRP A 105 20.28 -4.88 12.83
CA TRP A 105 21.53 -4.21 13.17
C TRP A 105 21.85 -4.30 14.67
N GLY A 106 20.85 -4.07 15.51
CA GLY A 106 21.01 -4.21 16.97
C GLY A 106 21.35 -5.62 17.38
N ARG A 107 20.70 -6.62 16.76
CA ARG A 107 20.99 -8.03 17.03
C ARG A 107 22.42 -8.40 16.63
N GLU A 108 22.91 -7.92 15.50
CA GLU A 108 24.29 -8.17 15.05
C GLU A 108 25.32 -7.53 15.98
N LEU A 109 25.01 -6.35 16.55
CA LEU A 109 25.89 -5.70 17.50
C LEU A 109 25.94 -6.41 18.87
N LEU A 110 24.82 -7.02 19.29
CA LEU A 110 24.69 -7.63 20.61
C LEU A 110 25.09 -9.10 20.60
N PHE A 111 24.99 -9.76 19.49
CA PHE A 111 25.25 -11.19 19.34
C PHE A 111 26.22 -11.46 18.20
#